data_3764ed74005db91248a8f36d29467369
#
_entry.id   3764ed74005db91248a8f36d29467369
#
_cell.length_a   1.000
_cell.length_b   1.000
_cell.length_c   1.000
_cell.angle_alpha   90.00
_cell.angle_beta   90.00
_cell.angle_gamma   90.00
#
_symmetry.space_group_name_H-M   'P 1'
#
loop_
_entity.id
_entity.type
_entity.pdbx_description
1 polymer ?
#
loop_
_entity_poly.entity_id
_entity_poly.type
_entity_poly.pdbx_seq_one_letter_code
_entity_poly.pdbx_strand_id
1 'polypeptide(L)'
;IEVKGKSPIAKHAENLNDLRRGVEQSVKERAKSERLKTELITNVSHDLRTPLTSIITYTDLLKSSDLTEEERQKYVNILDKKSAKLKTLIEDLFEVSKMASGNIEILKQRVDLAQMLQQAVGEHEEDFKAAGLDLRVAIHERPIYAEVDGQKWWRVVDNLLVNARKYSLEGTRVYVSLQVVSGVAEFAIKNIAKYELGENIEELTER
;
A
#
# COMPACT_ATOMS: atom_id res chain seq x y z
N ILE A 1 -15.41 -1.25 -38.38
CA ILE A 1 -16.26 -1.01 -39.57
C ILE A 1 -16.78 0.41 -39.45
N GLU A 2 -16.34 1.29 -40.36
CA GLU A 2 -16.82 2.68 -40.38
C GLU A 2 -18.02 2.77 -41.34
N VAL A 3 -19.22 2.91 -40.78
CA VAL A 3 -20.45 3.08 -41.59
C VAL A 3 -21.13 4.35 -41.13
N LYS A 4 -21.16 5.36 -41.99
CA LYS A 4 -21.81 6.66 -41.73
C LYS A 4 -23.26 6.62 -42.23
N GLY A 5 -24.23 6.97 -41.38
CA GLY A 5 -25.63 7.17 -41.74
C GLY A 5 -26.61 6.72 -40.66
N LYS A 6 -27.90 7.05 -40.88
CA LYS A 6 -29.02 6.66 -39.98
C LYS A 6 -29.72 5.39 -40.39
N SER A 7 -29.09 4.59 -41.25
CA SER A 7 -29.67 3.32 -41.70
C SER A 7 -29.63 2.23 -40.61
N PRO A 8 -30.53 1.23 -40.65
CA PRO A 8 -30.47 0.09 -39.71
C PRO A 8 -29.09 -0.61 -39.73
N ILE A 9 -28.44 -0.68 -40.89
CA ILE A 9 -27.10 -1.28 -41.08
C ILE A 9 -26.04 -0.46 -40.33
N ALA A 10 -26.12 0.87 -40.37
CA ALA A 10 -25.18 1.73 -39.61
C ALA A 10 -25.29 1.50 -38.09
N LYS A 11 -26.54 1.36 -37.61
CA LYS A 11 -26.79 1.09 -36.18
C LYS A 11 -26.28 -0.31 -35.76
N HIS A 12 -26.42 -1.32 -36.64
CA HIS A 12 -25.83 -2.64 -36.38
C HIS A 12 -24.30 -2.62 -36.38
N ALA A 13 -23.67 -1.85 -37.28
CA ALA A 13 -22.21 -1.69 -37.29
C ALA A 13 -21.68 -0.96 -36.05
N GLU A 14 -22.41 0.02 -35.55
CA GLU A 14 -22.11 0.72 -34.30
C GLU A 14 -22.19 -0.23 -33.11
N ASN A 15 -23.31 -0.97 -32.98
CA ASN A 15 -23.47 -1.96 -31.90
C ASN A 15 -22.38 -3.06 -31.95
N LEU A 16 -21.95 -3.50 -33.12
CA LEU A 16 -20.86 -4.48 -33.29
C LEU A 16 -19.50 -3.87 -32.85
N ASN A 17 -19.26 -2.60 -33.16
CA ASN A 17 -18.04 -1.92 -32.73
C ASN A 17 -18.03 -1.73 -31.21
N ASP A 18 -19.17 -1.40 -30.62
CA ASP A 18 -19.29 -1.24 -29.16
C ASP A 18 -19.12 -2.59 -28.45
N LEU A 19 -19.73 -3.67 -28.98
CA LEU A 19 -19.53 -5.01 -28.48
C LEU A 19 -18.04 -5.41 -28.56
N ARG A 20 -17.38 -5.16 -29.71
CA ARG A 20 -15.97 -5.45 -29.88
C ARG A 20 -15.12 -4.69 -28.86
N ARG A 21 -15.36 -3.39 -28.67
CA ARG A 21 -14.66 -2.57 -27.66
C ARG A 21 -14.86 -3.12 -26.26
N GLY A 22 -16.10 -3.49 -25.91
CA GLY A 22 -16.41 -4.08 -24.61
C GLY A 22 -15.68 -5.42 -24.38
N VAL A 23 -15.61 -6.27 -25.41
CA VAL A 23 -14.87 -7.54 -25.36
C VAL A 23 -13.37 -7.29 -25.24
N GLU A 24 -12.81 -6.39 -26.05
CA GLU A 24 -11.37 -6.03 -26.00
C GLU A 24 -10.99 -5.47 -24.62
N GLN A 25 -11.83 -4.61 -24.05
CA GLN A 25 -11.64 -4.08 -22.71
C GLN A 25 -11.71 -5.17 -21.65
N SER A 26 -12.73 -6.02 -21.69
CA SER A 26 -12.88 -7.15 -20.75
C SER A 26 -11.70 -8.13 -20.81
N VAL A 27 -11.17 -8.40 -22.01
CA VAL A 27 -9.99 -9.26 -22.19
C VAL A 27 -8.74 -8.59 -21.58
N LYS A 28 -8.56 -7.28 -21.79
CA LYS A 28 -7.43 -6.52 -21.19
C LYS A 28 -7.53 -6.51 -19.67
N GLU A 29 -8.71 -6.27 -19.11
CA GLU A 29 -8.94 -6.26 -17.66
C GLU A 29 -8.66 -7.63 -17.04
N ARG A 30 -9.12 -8.72 -17.71
CA ARG A 30 -8.79 -10.08 -17.28
C ARG A 30 -7.31 -10.39 -17.34
N ALA A 31 -6.64 -10.03 -18.44
CA ALA A 31 -5.20 -10.24 -18.58
C ALA A 31 -4.41 -9.44 -17.51
N LYS A 32 -4.80 -8.20 -17.23
CA LYS A 32 -4.23 -7.38 -16.14
C LYS A 32 -4.46 -8.05 -14.79
N SER A 33 -5.66 -8.53 -14.51
CA SER A 33 -5.98 -9.22 -13.25
C SER A 33 -5.16 -10.50 -13.05
N GLU A 34 -5.00 -11.33 -14.09
CA GLU A 34 -4.19 -12.55 -14.02
C GLU A 34 -2.70 -12.27 -13.85
N ARG A 35 -2.20 -11.22 -14.52
CA ARG A 35 -0.81 -10.77 -14.34
C ARG A 35 -0.57 -10.30 -12.91
N LEU A 36 -1.44 -9.44 -12.38
CA LEU A 36 -1.38 -8.97 -11.00
C LEU A 36 -1.41 -10.12 -9.99
N LYS A 37 -2.27 -11.12 -10.19
CA LYS A 37 -2.29 -12.33 -9.33
C LYS A 37 -0.95 -13.06 -9.35
N THR A 38 -0.35 -13.24 -10.53
CA THR A 38 0.92 -13.96 -10.69
C THR A 38 2.07 -13.19 -10.04
N GLU A 39 2.16 -11.88 -10.27
CA GLU A 39 3.16 -11.00 -9.67
C GLU A 39 3.01 -10.97 -8.15
N LEU A 40 1.78 -10.90 -7.66
CA LEU A 40 1.47 -10.91 -6.23
C LEU A 40 1.92 -12.20 -5.56
N ILE A 41 1.61 -13.37 -6.15
CA ILE A 41 2.04 -14.68 -5.64
C ILE A 41 3.56 -14.77 -5.62
N THR A 42 4.24 -14.31 -6.66
CA THR A 42 5.71 -14.36 -6.77
C THR A 42 6.36 -13.44 -5.75
N ASN A 43 5.93 -12.19 -5.66
CA ASN A 43 6.50 -11.20 -4.74
C ASN A 43 6.22 -11.57 -3.27
N VAL A 44 5.00 -11.98 -2.96
CA VAL A 44 4.64 -12.45 -1.62
C VAL A 44 5.44 -13.69 -1.22
N SER A 45 5.62 -14.65 -2.13
CA SER A 45 6.43 -15.86 -1.85
C SER A 45 7.88 -15.51 -1.52
N HIS A 46 8.46 -14.54 -2.22
CA HIS A 46 9.80 -14.04 -1.94
C HIS A 46 9.85 -13.32 -0.58
N ASP A 47 8.90 -12.44 -0.32
CA ASP A 47 8.85 -11.63 0.90
C ASP A 47 8.54 -12.46 2.16
N LEU A 48 7.81 -13.55 2.03
CA LEU A 48 7.60 -14.52 3.10
C LEU A 48 8.84 -15.40 3.36
N ARG A 49 9.57 -15.77 2.31
CA ARG A 49 10.77 -16.64 2.42
C ARG A 49 11.87 -15.97 3.25
N THR A 50 12.10 -14.68 3.05
CA THR A 50 13.17 -13.93 3.73
C THR A 50 13.06 -13.95 5.25
N PRO A 51 11.94 -13.52 5.88
CA PRO A 51 11.78 -13.59 7.34
C PRO A 51 11.75 -15.04 7.84
N LEU A 52 11.16 -15.98 7.09
CA LEU A 52 11.09 -17.39 7.47
C LEU A 52 12.49 -18.01 7.53
N THR A 53 13.34 -17.76 6.53
CA THR A 53 14.74 -18.23 6.54
C THR A 53 15.49 -17.67 7.74
N SER A 54 15.29 -16.37 8.05
CA SER A 54 15.91 -15.77 9.24
C SER A 54 15.44 -16.45 10.53
N ILE A 55 14.13 -16.73 10.67
CA ILE A 55 13.59 -17.44 11.83
C ILE A 55 14.24 -18.80 12.00
N ILE A 56 14.33 -19.60 10.92
CA ILE A 56 14.97 -20.92 10.95
C ILE A 56 16.43 -20.79 11.39
N THR A 57 17.19 -19.88 10.77
CA THR A 57 18.61 -19.68 11.08
C THR A 57 18.83 -19.30 12.55
N TYR A 58 18.09 -18.31 13.07
CA TYR A 58 18.27 -17.90 14.48
C TYR A 58 17.74 -18.93 15.48
N THR A 59 16.74 -19.74 15.10
CA THR A 59 16.29 -20.86 15.91
C THR A 59 17.38 -21.95 15.99
N ASP A 60 18.09 -22.21 14.88
CA ASP A 60 19.19 -23.19 14.88
C ASP A 60 20.41 -22.67 15.67
N LEU A 61 20.73 -21.38 15.55
CA LEU A 61 21.77 -20.75 16.38
C LEU A 61 21.44 -20.83 17.88
N LEU A 62 20.19 -20.67 18.27
CA LEU A 62 19.76 -20.77 19.67
C LEU A 62 19.91 -22.17 20.29
N LYS A 63 20.08 -23.23 19.46
CA LYS A 63 20.33 -24.59 19.92
C LYS A 63 21.78 -24.80 20.36
N SER A 64 22.70 -23.87 20.04
CA SER A 64 24.10 -23.97 20.47
C SER A 64 24.23 -23.82 21.99
N SER A 65 25.08 -24.68 22.60
CA SER A 65 25.35 -24.64 24.03
C SER A 65 26.28 -23.51 24.45
N ASP A 66 27.02 -22.94 23.51
CA ASP A 66 28.12 -21.99 23.77
C ASP A 66 27.73 -20.53 23.65
N LEU A 67 26.40 -20.25 23.60
CA LEU A 67 25.88 -18.90 23.51
C LEU A 67 25.93 -18.14 24.84
N THR A 68 26.39 -16.89 24.77
CA THR A 68 26.25 -15.97 25.88
C THR A 68 24.78 -15.55 26.07
N GLU A 69 24.41 -15.10 27.27
CA GLU A 69 23.03 -14.64 27.52
C GLU A 69 22.68 -13.42 26.65
N GLU A 70 23.65 -12.53 26.37
CA GLU A 70 23.48 -11.39 25.48
C GLU A 70 23.17 -11.81 24.04
N GLU A 71 23.89 -12.81 23.51
CA GLU A 71 23.62 -13.37 22.18
C GLU A 71 22.27 -14.06 22.12
N ARG A 72 21.90 -14.80 23.14
CA ARG A 72 20.61 -15.44 23.28
C ARG A 72 19.48 -14.41 23.21
N GLN A 73 19.56 -13.36 24.02
CA GLN A 73 18.57 -12.28 24.06
C GLN A 73 18.50 -11.54 22.71
N LYS A 74 19.64 -11.29 22.08
CA LYS A 74 19.70 -10.68 20.74
C LYS A 74 18.96 -11.54 19.70
N TYR A 75 19.18 -12.85 19.68
CA TYR A 75 18.53 -13.77 18.74
C TYR A 75 17.03 -13.86 18.99
N VAL A 76 16.60 -13.92 20.24
CA VAL A 76 15.17 -13.89 20.61
C VAL A 76 14.50 -12.60 20.10
N ASN A 77 15.13 -11.45 20.28
CA ASN A 77 14.61 -10.15 19.77
C ASN A 77 14.53 -10.13 18.25
N ILE A 78 15.48 -10.77 17.54
CA ILE A 78 15.40 -10.88 16.07
C ILE A 78 14.27 -11.79 15.66
N LEU A 79 14.06 -12.92 16.33
CA LEU A 79 12.95 -13.84 16.06
C LEU A 79 11.60 -13.15 16.25
N ASP A 80 11.45 -12.40 17.33
CA ASP A 80 10.21 -11.66 17.60
C ASP A 80 9.89 -10.67 16.47
N LYS A 81 10.87 -9.83 16.09
CA LYS A 81 10.73 -8.88 14.97
C LYS A 81 10.40 -9.56 13.65
N LYS A 82 11.05 -10.71 13.34
CA LYS A 82 10.80 -11.41 12.06
C LYS A 82 9.45 -12.12 12.06
N SER A 83 9.01 -12.65 13.20
CA SER A 83 7.69 -13.27 13.37
C SER A 83 6.57 -12.24 13.26
N ALA A 84 6.73 -11.06 13.89
CA ALA A 84 5.78 -9.96 13.74
C ALA A 84 5.66 -9.51 12.27
N LYS A 85 6.79 -9.36 11.56
CA LYS A 85 6.77 -9.02 10.13
C LYS A 85 6.08 -10.10 9.29
N LEU A 86 6.35 -11.38 9.56
CA LEU A 86 5.71 -12.49 8.85
C LEU A 86 4.19 -12.48 9.06
N LYS A 87 3.73 -12.25 10.30
CA LYS A 87 2.31 -12.08 10.62
C LYS A 87 1.67 -10.98 9.77
N THR A 88 2.27 -9.79 9.74
CA THR A 88 1.76 -8.66 8.94
C THR A 88 1.66 -9.01 7.45
N LEU A 89 2.68 -9.66 6.87
CA LEU A 89 2.66 -10.08 5.47
C LEU A 89 1.54 -11.08 5.15
N ILE A 90 1.25 -11.99 6.09
CA ILE A 90 0.14 -12.95 5.95
C ILE A 90 -1.20 -12.23 6.01
N GLU A 91 -1.38 -11.29 6.94
CA GLU A 91 -2.60 -10.47 7.07
C GLU A 91 -2.82 -9.63 5.81
N ASP A 92 -1.75 -9.03 5.26
CA ASP A 92 -1.78 -8.28 4.00
C ASP A 92 -2.22 -9.16 2.82
N LEU A 93 -1.66 -10.38 2.72
CA LEU A 93 -2.02 -11.33 1.68
C LEU A 93 -3.50 -11.73 1.76
N PHE A 94 -4.02 -11.98 2.97
CA PHE A 94 -5.44 -12.30 3.16
C PHE A 94 -6.36 -11.14 2.73
N GLU A 95 -5.98 -9.90 3.04
CA GLU A 95 -6.78 -8.75 2.61
C GLU A 95 -6.77 -8.58 1.09
N VAL A 96 -5.60 -8.68 0.44
CA VAL A 96 -5.51 -8.61 -1.01
C VAL A 96 -6.32 -9.75 -1.66
N SER A 97 -6.28 -10.97 -1.09
CA SER A 97 -7.09 -12.10 -1.55
C SER A 97 -8.59 -11.82 -1.46
N LYS A 98 -9.05 -11.20 -0.35
CA LYS A 98 -10.45 -10.76 -0.19
C LYS A 98 -10.81 -9.68 -1.22
N MET A 99 -9.90 -8.75 -1.50
CA MET A 99 -10.07 -7.73 -2.52
C MET A 99 -10.27 -8.35 -3.91
N ALA A 100 -9.39 -9.26 -4.27
CA ALA A 100 -9.43 -9.94 -5.57
C ALA A 100 -10.69 -10.79 -5.78
N SER A 101 -11.30 -11.30 -4.72
CA SER A 101 -12.55 -12.05 -4.75
C SER A 101 -13.83 -11.18 -4.72
N GLY A 102 -13.70 -9.87 -4.65
CA GLY A 102 -14.84 -8.93 -4.55
C GLY A 102 -15.57 -8.96 -3.19
N ASN A 103 -15.06 -9.69 -2.21
CA ASN A 103 -15.68 -9.90 -0.91
C ASN A 103 -15.17 -8.92 0.16
N ILE A 104 -14.97 -7.63 -0.20
CA ILE A 104 -14.63 -6.63 0.79
C ILE A 104 -15.90 -6.07 1.39
N GLU A 105 -16.06 -6.30 2.68
CA GLU A 105 -17.01 -5.56 3.49
C GLU A 105 -16.35 -4.25 3.95
N ILE A 106 -16.91 -3.11 3.52
CA ILE A 106 -16.46 -1.77 3.92
C ILE A 106 -17.43 -1.27 4.97
N LEU A 107 -16.98 -1.21 6.22
CA LEU A 107 -17.76 -0.70 7.35
C LEU A 107 -17.61 0.82 7.44
N LYS A 108 -18.39 1.56 6.64
CA LYS A 108 -18.38 3.02 6.65
C LYS A 108 -18.97 3.56 7.95
N GLN A 109 -18.24 4.48 8.57
CA GLN A 109 -18.67 5.24 9.74
C GLN A 109 -18.15 6.67 9.63
N ARG A 110 -18.78 7.59 10.37
CA ARG A 110 -18.33 8.97 10.42
C ARG A 110 -17.04 9.07 11.23
N VAL A 111 -15.93 9.37 10.57
CA VAL A 111 -14.58 9.46 11.15
C VAL A 111 -14.05 10.87 11.03
N ASP A 112 -13.38 11.38 12.07
CA ASP A 112 -12.58 12.60 12.00
C ASP A 112 -11.20 12.26 11.44
N LEU A 113 -11.01 12.54 10.15
CA LEU A 113 -9.76 12.27 9.44
C LEU A 113 -8.60 13.12 9.95
N ALA A 114 -8.87 14.34 10.44
CA ALA A 114 -7.83 15.22 10.97
C ALA A 114 -7.25 14.66 12.27
N GLN A 115 -8.11 14.23 13.20
CA GLN A 115 -7.68 13.61 14.44
C GLN A 115 -6.91 12.31 14.19
N MET A 116 -7.40 11.47 13.29
CA MET A 116 -6.75 10.19 12.96
C MET A 116 -5.38 10.39 12.30
N LEU A 117 -5.26 11.37 11.40
CA LEU A 117 -3.98 11.70 10.77
C LEU A 117 -2.98 12.28 11.78
N GLN A 118 -3.43 13.14 12.69
CA GLN A 118 -2.57 13.66 13.78
C GLN A 118 -2.02 12.54 14.64
N GLN A 119 -2.86 11.56 14.99
CA GLN A 119 -2.42 10.39 15.75
C GLN A 119 -1.39 9.57 14.97
N ALA A 120 -1.66 9.24 13.69
CA ALA A 120 -0.73 8.48 12.86
C ALA A 120 0.62 9.20 12.71
N VAL A 121 0.61 10.50 12.48
CA VAL A 121 1.84 11.32 12.39
C VAL A 121 2.62 11.28 13.72
N GLY A 122 1.91 11.41 14.84
CA GLY A 122 2.54 11.34 16.18
C GLY A 122 3.23 10.00 16.45
N GLU A 123 2.62 8.89 16.03
CA GLU A 123 3.21 7.54 16.17
C GLU A 123 4.49 7.35 15.33
N HIS A 124 4.64 8.08 14.22
CA HIS A 124 5.81 7.98 13.33
C HIS A 124 6.87 9.07 13.53
N GLU A 125 6.62 10.10 14.35
CA GLU A 125 7.51 11.28 14.45
C GLU A 125 8.94 10.92 14.83
N GLU A 126 9.13 10.06 15.83
CA GLU A 126 10.46 9.62 16.27
C GLU A 126 11.19 8.82 15.19
N ASP A 127 10.46 8.01 14.45
CA ASP A 127 10.98 7.21 13.35
C ASP A 127 11.48 8.08 12.19
N PHE A 128 10.76 9.15 11.83
CA PHE A 128 11.20 10.12 10.83
C PHE A 128 12.44 10.87 11.29
N LYS A 129 12.50 11.28 12.56
CA LYS A 129 13.68 11.88 13.16
C LYS A 129 14.89 10.96 13.11
N ALA A 130 14.71 9.70 13.50
CA ALA A 130 15.78 8.69 13.46
C ALA A 130 16.28 8.40 12.04
N ALA A 131 15.42 8.58 11.03
CA ALA A 131 15.77 8.46 9.61
C ALA A 131 16.41 9.75 9.02
N GLY A 132 16.65 10.78 9.83
CA GLY A 132 17.20 12.06 9.37
C GLY A 132 16.26 12.86 8.48
N LEU A 133 14.94 12.68 8.61
CA LEU A 133 13.92 13.33 7.80
C LEU A 133 13.20 14.44 8.59
N ASP A 134 12.95 15.57 7.94
CA ASP A 134 12.19 16.69 8.50
C ASP A 134 10.71 16.56 8.10
N LEU A 135 9.88 16.07 9.03
CA LEU A 135 8.45 15.87 8.82
C LEU A 135 7.70 17.20 8.98
N ARG A 136 7.06 17.64 7.90
CA ARG A 136 6.25 18.87 7.84
C ARG A 136 4.77 18.52 7.67
N VAL A 137 3.96 18.88 8.66
CA VAL A 137 2.56 18.51 8.74
C VAL A 137 1.67 19.74 8.60
N ALA A 138 0.74 19.71 7.65
CA ALA A 138 -0.26 20.73 7.41
C ALA A 138 -1.66 20.09 7.45
N ILE A 139 -2.26 20.07 8.63
CA ILE A 139 -3.62 19.57 8.84
C ILE A 139 -4.53 20.75 9.12
N HIS A 140 -5.68 20.79 8.51
CA HIS A 140 -6.69 21.82 8.75
C HIS A 140 -7.08 21.83 10.24
N GLU A 141 -7.16 23.02 10.86
CA GLU A 141 -7.44 23.20 12.29
C GLU A 141 -8.84 22.72 12.72
N ARG A 142 -9.77 22.54 11.77
CA ARG A 142 -11.14 22.09 12.04
C ARG A 142 -11.24 20.57 11.82
N PRO A 143 -12.12 19.88 12.58
CA PRO A 143 -12.41 18.47 12.31
C PRO A 143 -12.84 18.25 10.87
N ILE A 144 -12.28 17.24 10.21
CA ILE A 144 -12.65 16.85 8.85
C ILE A 144 -13.35 15.50 8.93
N TYR A 145 -14.67 15.51 8.86
CA TYR A 145 -15.48 14.30 8.91
C TYR A 145 -15.70 13.71 7.53
N ALA A 146 -15.51 12.39 7.42
CA ALA A 146 -15.88 11.61 6.23
C ALA A 146 -16.51 10.27 6.61
N GLU A 147 -17.34 9.72 5.72
CA GLU A 147 -17.94 8.38 5.84
C GLU A 147 -16.97 7.35 5.24
N VAL A 148 -16.08 6.83 6.08
CA VAL A 148 -15.03 5.88 5.68
C VAL A 148 -14.93 4.71 6.66
N ASP A 149 -14.30 3.62 6.23
CA ASP A 149 -13.85 2.56 7.12
C ASP A 149 -12.57 3.03 7.82
N GLY A 150 -12.67 3.35 9.11
CA GLY A 150 -11.57 3.93 9.88
C GLY A 150 -10.34 3.03 9.95
N GLN A 151 -10.53 1.70 10.05
CA GLN A 151 -9.40 0.76 10.10
C GLN A 151 -8.66 0.71 8.77
N LYS A 152 -9.39 0.70 7.65
CA LYS A 152 -8.78 0.70 6.32
C LYS A 152 -8.12 2.03 6.00
N TRP A 153 -8.74 3.14 6.40
CA TRP A 153 -8.15 4.47 6.25
C TRP A 153 -6.85 4.60 7.05
N TRP A 154 -6.86 4.17 8.32
CA TRP A 154 -5.65 4.14 9.15
C TRP A 154 -4.52 3.38 8.47
N ARG A 155 -4.80 2.20 7.95
CA ARG A 155 -3.82 1.35 7.27
C ARG A 155 -3.25 2.00 6.00
N VAL A 156 -4.08 2.72 5.24
CA VAL A 156 -3.60 3.49 4.07
C VAL A 156 -2.62 4.57 4.50
N VAL A 157 -2.97 5.34 5.54
CA VAL A 157 -2.11 6.41 6.06
C VAL A 157 -0.79 5.84 6.59
N ASP A 158 -0.85 4.81 7.42
CA ASP A 158 0.32 4.13 7.99
C ASP A 158 1.26 3.61 6.90
N ASN A 159 0.74 2.88 5.93
CA ASN A 159 1.53 2.39 4.79
C ASN A 159 2.21 3.51 4.00
N LEU A 160 1.52 4.63 3.79
CA LEU A 160 2.08 5.77 3.06
C LEU A 160 3.16 6.49 3.88
N LEU A 161 2.99 6.63 5.20
CA LEU A 161 4.02 7.19 6.09
C LEU A 161 5.26 6.31 6.15
N VAL A 162 5.08 4.98 6.31
CA VAL A 162 6.18 4.01 6.28
C VAL A 162 6.93 4.06 4.94
N ASN A 163 6.20 4.12 3.82
CA ASN A 163 6.80 4.23 2.49
C ASN A 163 7.57 5.55 2.32
N ALA A 164 6.99 6.67 2.73
CA ALA A 164 7.65 7.96 2.68
C ALA A 164 8.95 7.93 3.49
N ARG A 165 8.95 7.39 4.72
CA ARG A 165 10.16 7.24 5.54
C ARG A 165 11.21 6.34 4.85
N LYS A 166 10.79 5.19 4.32
CA LYS A 166 11.69 4.19 3.74
C LYS A 166 12.38 4.68 2.46
N TYR A 167 11.65 5.42 1.62
CA TYR A 167 12.10 5.79 0.28
C TYR A 167 12.54 7.26 0.14
N SER A 168 12.44 8.07 1.18
CA SER A 168 12.93 9.45 1.16
C SER A 168 14.45 9.53 1.26
N LEU A 169 15.02 10.51 0.57
CA LEU A 169 16.43 10.86 0.67
C LEU A 169 16.69 11.49 2.05
N GLU A 170 17.68 10.99 2.76
CA GLU A 170 18.09 11.51 4.07
C GLU A 170 18.44 13.01 4.00
N GLY A 171 18.14 13.74 5.07
CA GLY A 171 18.32 15.20 5.12
C GLY A 171 17.26 16.00 4.39
N THR A 172 16.24 15.35 3.80
CA THR A 172 15.16 16.05 3.08
C THR A 172 13.88 16.17 3.90
N ARG A 173 12.91 16.90 3.35
CA ARG A 173 11.60 17.12 3.95
C ARG A 173 10.56 16.14 3.42
N VAL A 174 9.70 15.68 4.31
CA VAL A 174 8.47 14.96 3.97
C VAL A 174 7.28 15.83 4.36
N TYR A 175 6.42 16.13 3.41
CA TYR A 175 5.22 16.94 3.64
C TYR A 175 4.00 16.04 3.70
N VAL A 176 3.24 16.18 4.78
CA VAL A 176 1.96 15.50 4.99
C VAL A 176 0.88 16.56 5.09
N SER A 177 -0.15 16.48 4.29
CA SER A 177 -1.24 17.46 4.31
C SER A 177 -2.62 16.82 4.24
N LEU A 178 -3.57 17.42 4.93
CA LEU A 178 -4.99 17.09 4.85
C LEU A 178 -5.79 18.41 4.77
N GLN A 179 -6.56 18.57 3.72
CA GLN A 179 -7.37 19.75 3.46
C GLN A 179 -8.71 19.39 2.86
N VAL A 180 -9.64 20.34 2.85
CA VAL A 180 -10.93 20.20 2.14
C VAL A 180 -10.90 21.08 0.91
N VAL A 181 -11.02 20.48 -0.27
CA VAL A 181 -11.07 21.16 -1.55
C VAL A 181 -12.41 20.85 -2.21
N SER A 182 -13.21 21.86 -2.45
CA SER A 182 -14.54 21.71 -3.09
C SER A 182 -15.44 20.67 -2.39
N GLY A 183 -15.37 20.57 -1.06
CA GLY A 183 -16.17 19.63 -0.26
C GLY A 183 -15.60 18.18 -0.21
N VAL A 184 -14.44 17.95 -0.80
CA VAL A 184 -13.75 16.66 -0.77
C VAL A 184 -12.53 16.77 0.15
N ALA A 185 -12.35 15.79 1.05
CA ALA A 185 -11.14 15.68 1.84
C ALA A 185 -9.97 15.16 0.96
N GLU A 186 -8.92 15.96 0.86
CA GLU A 186 -7.71 15.64 0.11
C GLU A 186 -6.56 15.39 1.08
N PHE A 187 -6.03 14.16 1.06
CA PHE A 187 -4.85 13.75 1.79
C PHE A 187 -3.68 13.60 0.83
N ALA A 188 -2.52 14.17 1.16
CA ALA A 188 -1.33 14.07 0.34
C ALA A 188 -0.07 13.89 1.18
N ILE A 189 0.83 13.04 0.68
CA ILE A 189 2.21 12.92 1.16
C ILE A 189 3.16 13.22 0.01
N LYS A 190 4.15 14.09 0.26
CA LYS A 190 5.17 14.47 -0.73
C LYS A 190 6.55 14.30 -0.12
N ASN A 191 7.42 13.60 -0.83
CA ASN A 191 8.80 13.35 -0.41
C ASN A 191 9.76 13.39 -1.59
N ILE A 192 11.05 13.55 -1.32
CA ILE A 192 12.12 13.43 -2.31
C ILE A 192 12.65 12.00 -2.24
N ALA A 193 12.53 11.25 -3.34
CA ALA A 193 12.94 9.85 -3.38
C ALA A 193 14.47 9.70 -3.37
N LYS A 194 14.97 8.61 -2.76
CA LYS A 194 16.40 8.23 -2.76
C LYS A 194 16.92 7.83 -4.14
N TYR A 195 16.02 7.37 -5.01
CA TYR A 195 16.34 6.84 -6.32
C TYR A 195 15.62 7.64 -7.38
N GLU A 196 16.23 7.77 -8.56
CA GLU A 196 15.54 8.31 -9.72
C GLU A 196 14.31 7.43 -10.00
N LEU A 197 13.15 8.06 -9.97
CA LEU A 197 11.93 7.43 -10.43
C LEU A 197 12.05 7.34 -11.95
N GLY A 198 12.12 6.11 -12.49
CA GLY A 198 12.15 5.90 -13.93
C GLY A 198 10.99 6.61 -14.64
N GLU A 199 11.08 6.80 -15.95
CA GLU A 199 10.11 7.56 -16.75
C GLU A 199 8.67 6.99 -16.70
N ASN A 200 8.47 5.77 -16.20
CA ASN A 200 7.16 5.12 -16.04
C ASN A 200 6.61 5.30 -14.63
N ILE A 201 5.99 6.47 -14.38
CA ILE A 201 5.24 6.72 -13.14
C ILE A 201 4.10 5.71 -12.93
N GLU A 202 3.55 5.15 -14.00
CA GLU A 202 2.51 4.10 -13.94
C GLU A 202 2.99 2.81 -13.26
N GLU A 203 4.28 2.45 -13.35
CA GLU A 203 4.84 1.28 -12.66
C GLU A 203 4.94 1.46 -11.13
N LEU A 204 4.92 2.68 -10.61
CA LEU A 204 4.99 2.95 -9.17
C LEU A 204 3.67 2.69 -8.45
N THR A 205 2.57 2.76 -9.15
CA THR A 205 1.23 2.46 -8.63
C THR A 205 0.86 0.98 -8.81
N GLU A 206 1.67 0.22 -9.54
CA GLU A 206 1.46 -1.21 -9.83
C GLU A 206 2.32 -2.16 -8.97
N ARG A 207 3.16 -1.64 -8.05
CA ARG A 207 4.03 -2.46 -7.17
C ARG A 207 3.48 -2.59 -5.77
#